data_8c22473c38743086d72993342d3eb09a
#
_entry.id   8c22473c38743086d72993342d3eb09a
#
_cell.length_a   1.000
_cell.length_b   1.000
_cell.length_c   1.000
_cell.angle_alpha   90.00
_cell.angle_beta   90.00
_cell.angle_gamma   90.00
#
_symmetry.space_group_name_H-M   'P 1'
#
loop_
_entity.id
_entity.type
_entity.pdbx_description
1 polymer ?
#
loop_
_entity_poly.entity_id
_entity_poly.type
_entity_poly.pdbx_seq_one_letter_code
_entity_poly.pdbx_strand_id
1 'polypeptide(L)'
;MFNFLRKYLTVSQRFRSLLAELAVVFIGVFAAFLLSDYQQQQSKAQQQIEIVKAIRADLTAYIDNGNHPELGFVRFFADIQSSMQRQIANGRLEQIPGVIYGDYWYLEALHPMINSGKLNDIQLDLYRDLARFNTLHQNFIQMITDFNRY
;
A
#
# COMPACT_ATOMS: atom_id res chain seq x y z
N MET A 1 -62.98 9.59 44.52
CA MET A 1 -61.67 8.88 44.63
C MET A 1 -61.28 8.07 43.39
N PHE A 2 -62.21 7.62 42.60
CA PHE A 2 -61.95 6.78 41.37
C PHE A 2 -61.40 7.54 40.18
N ASN A 3 -61.57 8.84 40.05
CA ASN A 3 -61.11 9.61 38.86
C ASN A 3 -59.58 9.89 38.88
N PHE A 4 -58.95 9.86 40.05
CA PHE A 4 -57.52 10.06 40.17
C PHE A 4 -56.71 8.85 39.67
N LEU A 5 -57.15 7.65 40.01
CA LEU A 5 -56.50 6.40 39.57
C LEU A 5 -56.57 6.18 38.06
N ARG A 6 -57.66 6.61 37.39
CA ARG A 6 -57.83 6.50 35.97
C ARG A 6 -56.84 7.41 35.21
N LYS A 7 -56.51 8.57 35.75
CA LYS A 7 -55.56 9.53 35.15
C LYS A 7 -54.12 9.03 35.26
N TYR A 8 -53.76 8.35 36.32
CA TYR A 8 -52.42 7.74 36.50
C TYR A 8 -52.23 6.53 35.60
N LEU A 9 -53.26 5.72 35.38
CA LEU A 9 -53.24 4.56 34.50
C LEU A 9 -53.07 4.95 33.00
N THR A 10 -53.72 6.03 32.58
CA THR A 10 -53.60 6.53 31.19
C THR A 10 -52.24 7.17 30.89
N VAL A 11 -51.66 7.85 31.89
CA VAL A 11 -50.28 8.38 31.79
C VAL A 11 -49.27 7.24 31.72
N SER A 12 -49.47 6.18 32.53
CA SER A 12 -48.61 4.98 32.46
C SER A 12 -48.64 4.26 31.12
N GLN A 13 -49.79 4.15 30.48
CA GLN A 13 -49.91 3.52 29.15
C GLN A 13 -49.23 4.36 28.06
N ARG A 14 -49.43 5.68 28.06
CA ARG A 14 -48.77 6.56 27.09
C ARG A 14 -47.26 6.58 27.27
N PHE A 15 -46.79 6.53 28.51
CA PHE A 15 -45.35 6.47 28.81
C PHE A 15 -44.72 5.15 28.33
N ARG A 16 -45.42 4.01 28.48
CA ARG A 16 -44.98 2.71 27.96
C ARG A 16 -44.92 2.70 26.43
N SER A 17 -45.88 3.31 25.75
CA SER A 17 -45.87 3.44 24.31
C SER A 17 -44.68 4.27 23.81
N LEU A 18 -44.44 5.44 24.42
CA LEU A 18 -43.29 6.30 24.14
C LEU A 18 -41.97 5.60 24.36
N LEU A 19 -41.82 4.83 25.44
CA LEU A 19 -40.61 4.04 25.71
C LEU A 19 -40.40 2.95 24.65
N ALA A 20 -41.48 2.28 24.22
CA ALA A 20 -41.42 1.26 23.18
C ALA A 20 -41.00 1.89 21.84
N GLU A 21 -41.58 3.03 21.46
CA GLU A 21 -41.21 3.77 20.25
C GLU A 21 -39.76 4.22 20.30
N LEU A 22 -39.32 4.76 21.42
CA LEU A 22 -37.92 5.16 21.62
C LEU A 22 -36.97 3.95 21.52
N ALA A 23 -37.34 2.82 22.11
CA ALA A 23 -36.53 1.59 22.02
C ALA A 23 -36.41 1.09 20.58
N VAL A 24 -37.50 1.10 19.80
CA VAL A 24 -37.48 0.70 18.39
C VAL A 24 -36.56 1.62 17.57
N VAL A 25 -36.66 2.93 17.76
CA VAL A 25 -35.77 3.89 17.08
C VAL A 25 -34.31 3.65 17.49
N PHE A 26 -34.04 3.44 18.77
CA PHE A 26 -32.69 3.19 19.27
C PHE A 26 -32.08 1.91 18.68
N ILE A 27 -32.88 0.82 18.65
CA ILE A 27 -32.45 -0.44 18.04
C ILE A 27 -32.18 -0.25 16.54
N GLY A 28 -33.03 0.49 15.81
CA GLY A 28 -32.85 0.78 14.40
C GLY A 28 -31.57 1.55 14.11
N VAL A 29 -31.31 2.61 14.88
CA VAL A 29 -30.09 3.41 14.75
C VAL A 29 -28.85 2.58 15.10
N PHE A 30 -28.90 1.80 16.19
CA PHE A 30 -27.79 0.95 16.60
C PHE A 30 -27.48 -0.13 15.56
N ALA A 31 -28.52 -0.79 15.01
CA ALA A 31 -28.35 -1.77 13.93
C ALA A 31 -27.73 -1.13 12.67
N ALA A 32 -28.14 0.10 12.33
CA ALA A 32 -27.54 0.83 11.20
C ALA A 32 -26.05 1.12 11.42
N PHE A 33 -25.64 1.51 12.65
CA PHE A 33 -24.23 1.70 12.99
C PHE A 33 -23.42 0.40 12.88
N LEU A 34 -23.93 -0.70 13.42
CA LEU A 34 -23.26 -2.00 13.34
C LEU A 34 -23.07 -2.45 11.88
N LEU A 35 -24.09 -2.23 11.04
CA LEU A 35 -24.01 -2.57 9.62
C LEU A 35 -22.98 -1.69 8.89
N SER A 36 -22.96 -0.40 9.20
CA SER A 36 -21.98 0.56 8.66
C SER A 36 -20.56 0.18 9.03
N ASP A 37 -20.30 -0.15 10.30
CA ASP A 37 -18.99 -0.58 10.77
C ASP A 37 -18.54 -1.88 10.09
N TYR A 38 -19.44 -2.83 9.94
CA TYR A 38 -19.16 -4.09 9.23
C TYR A 38 -18.77 -3.85 7.77
N GLN A 39 -19.55 -3.02 7.06
CA GLN A 39 -19.25 -2.66 5.66
C GLN A 39 -17.91 -1.93 5.54
N GLN A 40 -17.61 -1.03 6.48
CA GLN A 40 -16.34 -0.31 6.49
C GLN A 40 -15.14 -1.24 6.73
N GLN A 41 -15.27 -2.20 7.64
CA GLN A 41 -14.23 -3.20 7.88
C GLN A 41 -13.99 -4.09 6.65
N GLN A 42 -15.06 -4.53 5.98
CA GLN A 42 -14.93 -5.29 4.73
C GLN A 42 -14.26 -4.48 3.62
N SER A 43 -14.65 -3.22 3.46
CA SER A 43 -14.03 -2.33 2.47
C SER A 43 -12.55 -2.11 2.74
N LYS A 44 -12.15 -1.90 4.00
CA LYS A 44 -10.74 -1.78 4.39
C LYS A 44 -9.95 -3.05 4.10
N ALA A 45 -10.50 -4.22 4.44
CA ALA A 45 -9.84 -5.50 4.16
C ALA A 45 -9.65 -5.72 2.65
N GLN A 46 -10.65 -5.38 1.84
CA GLN A 46 -10.55 -5.47 0.39
C GLN A 46 -9.49 -4.51 -0.17
N GLN A 47 -9.45 -3.27 0.32
CA GLN A 47 -8.44 -2.30 -0.07
C GLN A 47 -7.02 -2.78 0.27
N GLN A 48 -6.81 -3.38 1.44
CA GLN A 48 -5.51 -3.95 1.81
C GLN A 48 -5.07 -5.08 0.87
N ILE A 49 -5.99 -5.96 0.49
CA ILE A 49 -5.73 -7.03 -0.47
C ILE A 49 -5.31 -6.45 -1.83
N GLU A 50 -6.00 -5.44 -2.33
CA GLU A 50 -5.68 -4.80 -3.61
C GLU A 50 -4.31 -4.09 -3.57
N ILE A 51 -3.99 -3.43 -2.45
CA ILE A 51 -2.68 -2.81 -2.23
C ILE A 51 -1.57 -3.87 -2.29
N VAL A 52 -1.72 -4.97 -1.56
CA VAL A 52 -0.72 -6.05 -1.54
C VAL A 52 -0.56 -6.69 -2.92
N LYS A 53 -1.65 -6.89 -3.65
CA LYS A 53 -1.60 -7.39 -5.03
C LYS A 53 -0.85 -6.45 -5.97
N ALA A 54 -1.12 -5.14 -5.88
CA ALA A 54 -0.44 -4.14 -6.70
C ALA A 54 1.06 -4.11 -6.41
N ILE A 55 1.46 -4.12 -5.15
CA ILE A 55 2.87 -4.18 -4.75
C ILE A 55 3.54 -5.47 -5.25
N ARG A 56 2.85 -6.61 -5.10
CA ARG A 56 3.38 -7.88 -5.61
C ARG A 56 3.60 -7.86 -7.11
N ALA A 57 2.64 -7.32 -7.87
CA ALA A 57 2.78 -7.18 -9.32
C ALA A 57 3.96 -6.28 -9.69
N ASP A 58 4.11 -5.16 -9.00
CA ASP A 58 5.19 -4.19 -9.17
C ASP A 58 6.57 -4.83 -8.92
N LEU A 59 6.71 -5.54 -7.80
CA LEU A 59 7.95 -6.25 -7.46
C LEU A 59 8.26 -7.40 -8.43
N THR A 60 7.23 -8.12 -8.89
CA THR A 60 7.41 -9.19 -9.89
C THR A 60 7.90 -8.59 -11.21
N ALA A 61 7.27 -7.53 -11.69
CA ALA A 61 7.70 -6.84 -12.89
C ALA A 61 9.14 -6.30 -12.77
N TYR A 62 9.50 -5.75 -11.59
CA TYR A 62 10.86 -5.29 -11.32
C TYR A 62 11.89 -6.42 -11.42
N ILE A 63 11.59 -7.60 -10.86
CA ILE A 63 12.47 -8.77 -10.91
C ILE A 63 12.58 -9.29 -12.35
N ASP A 64 11.47 -9.40 -13.06
CA ASP A 64 11.42 -9.90 -14.44
C ASP A 64 12.19 -8.96 -15.38
N ASN A 65 11.98 -7.65 -15.25
CA ASN A 65 12.72 -6.62 -15.98
C ASN A 65 14.21 -6.64 -15.64
N GLY A 66 14.55 -6.81 -14.36
CA GLY A 66 15.95 -6.90 -13.90
C GLY A 66 16.69 -8.08 -14.47
N ASN A 67 16.00 -9.19 -14.69
CA ASN A 67 16.54 -10.43 -15.28
C ASN A 67 16.40 -10.50 -16.80
N HIS A 68 15.89 -9.45 -17.46
CA HIS A 68 15.71 -9.47 -18.91
C HIS A 68 17.05 -9.71 -19.62
N PRO A 69 17.10 -10.63 -20.62
CA PRO A 69 18.36 -11.08 -21.21
C PRO A 69 19.14 -9.99 -21.97
N GLU A 70 18.47 -8.93 -22.42
CA GLU A 70 19.13 -7.85 -23.18
C GLU A 70 19.15 -6.51 -22.44
N LEU A 71 18.09 -6.21 -21.65
CA LEU A 71 17.87 -4.90 -21.05
C LEU A 71 17.96 -4.94 -19.52
N GLY A 72 18.12 -6.13 -18.92
CA GLY A 72 18.09 -6.29 -17.47
C GLY A 72 19.36 -5.75 -16.79
N PHE A 73 19.18 -5.08 -15.65
CA PHE A 73 20.30 -4.52 -14.88
C PHE A 73 21.27 -5.59 -14.38
N VAL A 74 20.81 -6.81 -14.11
CA VAL A 74 21.68 -7.92 -13.66
C VAL A 74 22.75 -8.21 -14.69
N ARG A 75 22.35 -8.37 -15.97
CA ARG A 75 23.27 -8.58 -17.06
C ARG A 75 24.15 -7.37 -17.33
N PHE A 76 23.55 -6.19 -17.35
CA PHE A 76 24.27 -4.95 -17.58
C PHE A 76 25.45 -4.78 -16.59
N PHE A 77 25.20 -4.98 -15.29
CA PHE A 77 26.27 -4.90 -14.30
C PHE A 77 27.30 -6.02 -14.42
N ALA A 78 26.88 -7.24 -14.81
CA ALA A 78 27.81 -8.32 -15.07
C ALA A 78 28.72 -8.02 -16.26
N ASP A 79 28.21 -7.41 -17.32
CA ASP A 79 28.96 -7.00 -18.52
C ASP A 79 29.93 -5.85 -18.19
N ILE A 80 29.51 -4.86 -17.41
CA ILE A 80 30.41 -3.79 -16.90
C ILE A 80 31.53 -4.41 -16.07
N GLN A 81 31.21 -5.26 -15.09
CA GLN A 81 32.21 -5.90 -14.23
C GLN A 81 33.23 -6.68 -15.07
N SER A 82 32.76 -7.46 -16.03
CA SER A 82 33.62 -8.24 -16.92
C SER A 82 34.51 -7.34 -17.81
N SER A 83 33.98 -6.21 -18.26
CA SER A 83 34.74 -5.22 -19.03
C SER A 83 35.81 -4.56 -18.16
N MET A 84 35.47 -4.12 -16.97
CA MET A 84 36.41 -3.52 -16.02
C MET A 84 37.54 -4.49 -15.67
N GLN A 85 37.25 -5.74 -15.39
CA GLN A 85 38.23 -6.77 -15.09
C GLN A 85 39.23 -6.96 -16.27
N ARG A 86 38.72 -7.00 -17.50
CA ARG A 86 39.54 -7.10 -18.71
C ARG A 86 40.44 -5.87 -18.90
N GLN A 87 39.94 -4.68 -18.67
CA GLN A 87 40.68 -3.44 -18.78
C GLN A 87 41.84 -3.36 -17.75
N ILE A 88 41.52 -3.74 -16.49
CA ILE A 88 42.54 -3.81 -15.41
C ILE A 88 43.64 -4.81 -15.78
N ALA A 89 43.28 -6.00 -16.26
CA ALA A 89 44.24 -7.02 -16.67
C ALA A 89 45.14 -6.57 -17.82
N ASN A 90 44.62 -5.74 -18.73
CA ASN A 90 45.35 -5.22 -19.90
C ASN A 90 46.10 -3.91 -19.61
N GLY A 91 46.00 -3.36 -18.39
CA GLY A 91 46.63 -2.10 -18.03
C GLY A 91 46.09 -0.87 -18.76
N ARG A 92 44.92 -0.96 -19.35
CA ARG A 92 44.26 0.14 -20.09
C ARG A 92 42.93 0.43 -19.46
N LEU A 93 42.68 1.68 -19.09
CA LEU A 93 41.37 2.18 -18.69
C LEU A 93 40.72 2.82 -19.91
N GLU A 94 39.78 2.14 -20.52
CA GLU A 94 38.92 2.67 -21.58
C GLU A 94 37.62 3.16 -20.98
N GLN A 95 37.03 4.14 -21.62
CA GLN A 95 35.72 4.65 -21.17
C GLN A 95 34.69 3.52 -21.21
N ILE A 96 33.93 3.33 -20.14
CA ILE A 96 32.86 2.33 -20.08
C ILE A 96 31.77 2.80 -21.04
N PRO A 97 31.52 2.10 -22.16
CA PRO A 97 30.49 2.53 -23.10
C PRO A 97 29.10 2.18 -22.53
N GLY A 98 28.21 3.12 -22.58
CA GLY A 98 26.80 2.83 -22.44
C GLY A 98 26.03 3.83 -21.58
N VAL A 99 24.80 4.06 -22.02
CA VAL A 99 23.77 4.74 -21.24
C VAL A 99 22.96 3.66 -20.52
N ILE A 100 22.76 3.81 -19.25
CA ILE A 100 21.90 2.91 -18.47
C ILE A 100 20.46 3.37 -18.66
N TYR A 101 19.66 2.57 -19.36
CA TYR A 101 18.24 2.86 -19.54
C TYR A 101 17.49 2.48 -18.26
N GLY A 102 17.27 3.46 -17.36
CA GLY A 102 16.57 3.27 -16.10
C GLY A 102 15.05 3.16 -16.20
N ASP A 103 14.46 3.42 -17.37
CA ASP A 103 13.01 3.53 -17.54
C ASP A 103 12.24 2.22 -17.31
N TYR A 104 12.92 1.08 -17.39
CA TYR A 104 12.34 -0.25 -17.15
C TYR A 104 12.35 -0.70 -15.67
N TRP A 105 12.92 0.10 -14.77
CA TRP A 105 13.19 -0.34 -13.39
C TRP A 105 12.43 0.48 -12.35
N TYR A 106 11.40 1.20 -12.77
CA TYR A 106 10.56 1.96 -11.86
C TYR A 106 9.57 1.07 -11.11
N LEU A 107 9.31 1.44 -9.87
CA LEU A 107 8.26 0.88 -9.02
C LEU A 107 7.07 1.83 -9.08
N GLU A 108 6.09 1.52 -9.92
CA GLU A 108 4.95 2.41 -10.20
C GLU A 108 3.96 2.48 -9.03
N ALA A 109 3.76 1.37 -8.33
CA ALA A 109 2.80 1.28 -7.23
C ALA A 109 3.44 1.49 -5.86
N LEU A 110 4.60 0.88 -5.59
CA LEU A 110 5.20 0.88 -4.25
C LEU A 110 5.56 2.28 -3.77
N HIS A 111 6.25 3.07 -4.57
CA HIS A 111 6.70 4.40 -4.19
C HIS A 111 5.54 5.38 -3.86
N PRO A 112 4.50 5.54 -4.70
CA PRO A 112 3.36 6.37 -4.37
C PRO A 112 2.57 5.86 -3.15
N MET A 113 2.48 4.55 -2.94
CA MET A 113 1.75 3.97 -1.81
C MET A 113 2.45 4.26 -0.48
N ILE A 114 3.78 4.18 -0.43
CA ILE A 114 4.56 4.56 0.77
C ILE A 114 4.36 6.05 1.06
N ASN A 115 4.53 6.91 0.08
CA ASN A 115 4.45 8.36 0.25
C ASN A 115 3.04 8.86 0.62
N SER A 116 2.00 8.17 0.16
CA SER A 116 0.61 8.52 0.48
C SER A 116 0.12 7.98 1.83
N GLY A 117 0.94 7.20 2.55
CA GLY A 117 0.57 6.57 3.81
C GLY A 117 -0.45 5.43 3.67
N LYS A 118 -0.73 4.97 2.45
CA LYS A 118 -1.68 3.86 2.21
C LYS A 118 -1.22 2.52 2.80
N LEU A 119 0.05 2.42 3.17
CA LEU A 119 0.64 1.22 3.77
C LEU A 119 0.63 1.25 5.32
N ASN A 120 0.08 2.29 5.95
CA ASN A 120 0.09 2.41 7.42
C ASN A 120 -0.69 1.30 8.14
N ASP A 121 -1.65 0.68 7.44
CA ASP A 121 -2.51 -0.38 7.99
C ASP A 121 -1.99 -1.80 7.69
N ILE A 122 -0.83 -1.95 7.03
CA ILE A 122 -0.22 -3.27 6.82
C ILE A 122 0.63 -3.66 8.04
N GLN A 123 1.02 -4.95 8.09
CA GLN A 123 1.89 -5.45 9.14
C GLN A 123 3.20 -4.64 9.20
N LEU A 124 3.58 -4.19 10.40
CA LEU A 124 4.71 -3.27 10.62
C LEU A 124 6.03 -3.78 10.03
N ASP A 125 6.31 -5.07 10.16
CA ASP A 125 7.55 -5.67 9.64
C ASP A 125 7.58 -5.61 8.11
N LEU A 126 6.45 -5.93 7.47
CA LEU A 126 6.31 -5.81 6.02
C LEU A 126 6.47 -4.36 5.55
N TYR A 127 5.83 -3.41 6.25
CA TYR A 127 6.00 -1.98 5.95
C TYR A 127 7.47 -1.56 6.02
N ARG A 128 8.18 -1.95 7.07
CA ARG A 128 9.59 -1.60 7.25
C ARG A 128 10.47 -2.16 6.14
N ASP A 129 10.24 -3.41 5.73
CA ASP A 129 11.01 -4.05 4.66
C ASP A 129 10.73 -3.38 3.31
N LEU A 130 9.47 -3.06 3.01
CA LEU A 130 9.07 -2.34 1.80
C LEU A 130 9.65 -0.91 1.77
N ALA A 131 9.62 -0.20 2.89
CA ALA A 131 10.18 1.14 3.01
C ALA A 131 11.69 1.13 2.82
N ARG A 132 12.39 0.15 3.41
CA ARG A 132 13.83 -0.05 3.21
C ARG A 132 14.16 -0.37 1.75
N PHE A 133 13.42 -1.26 1.13
CA PHE A 133 13.58 -1.59 -0.28
C PHE A 133 13.36 -0.36 -1.17
N ASN A 134 12.30 0.40 -0.93
CA ASN A 134 12.02 1.63 -1.66
C ASN A 134 13.17 2.65 -1.55
N THR A 135 13.74 2.82 -0.35
CA THR A 135 14.90 3.71 -0.15
C THR A 135 16.12 3.24 -0.95
N LEU A 136 16.43 1.95 -0.91
CA LEU A 136 17.53 1.37 -1.69
C LEU A 136 17.30 1.54 -3.19
N HIS A 137 16.07 1.32 -3.66
CA HIS A 137 15.69 1.51 -5.04
C HIS A 137 15.84 2.97 -5.49
N GLN A 138 15.40 3.94 -4.68
CA GLN A 138 15.56 5.36 -5.00
C GLN A 138 17.03 5.77 -5.10
N ASN A 139 17.88 5.28 -4.18
CA ASN A 139 19.31 5.52 -4.23
C ASN A 139 19.94 4.90 -5.49
N PHE A 140 19.49 3.73 -5.89
CA PHE A 140 19.92 3.06 -7.11
C PHE A 140 19.56 3.86 -8.37
N ILE A 141 18.33 4.32 -8.48
CA ILE A 141 17.86 5.17 -9.60
C ILE A 141 18.64 6.49 -9.65
N GLN A 142 18.90 7.10 -8.48
CA GLN A 142 19.71 8.31 -8.41
C GLN A 142 21.15 8.07 -8.90
N MET A 143 21.75 6.97 -8.49
CA MET A 143 23.11 6.58 -8.94
C MET A 143 23.17 6.41 -10.48
N ILE A 144 22.15 5.77 -11.08
CA ILE A 144 22.04 5.62 -12.53
C ILE A 144 21.90 6.99 -13.21
N THR A 145 21.05 7.84 -12.66
CA THR A 145 20.83 9.19 -13.20
C THR A 145 22.11 10.01 -13.19
N ASP A 146 22.87 9.93 -12.09
CA ASP A 146 24.14 10.63 -11.97
C ASP A 146 25.21 10.05 -12.91
N PHE A 147 25.24 8.72 -13.07
CA PHE A 147 26.15 8.07 -14.03
C PHE A 147 25.87 8.51 -15.46
N ASN A 148 24.62 8.60 -15.87
CA ASN A 148 24.23 9.01 -17.23
C ASN A 148 24.46 10.51 -17.53
N ARG A 149 24.72 11.31 -16.50
CA ARG A 149 24.93 12.76 -16.64
C ARG A 149 26.37 13.11 -17.06
N TYR A 150 27.33 12.22 -16.80
CA TYR A 150 28.76 12.38 -17.09
C TYR A 150 29.18 11.54 -18.27
#